data_8877389bd10bb884a7c0699d7a3f7312
#
_entry.id   8877389bd10bb884a7c0699d7a3f7312
#
_cell.length_a   1.000
_cell.length_b   1.000
_cell.length_c   1.000
_cell.angle_alpha   90.00
_cell.angle_beta   90.00
_cell.angle_gamma   90.00
#
_symmetry.space_group_name_H-M   'P 1'
#
loop_
_entity.id
_entity.type
_entity.pdbx_description
1 polymer ?
#
loop_
_entity_poly.entity_id
_entity_poly.type
_entity_poly.pdbx_seq_one_letter_code
_entity_poly.pdbx_strand_id
1 'polypeptide(L)'
;TNPSSGFFNTGAGGASGFGNFGGANSGFWNLASATSGASGLLNVGALGSGLANVGTTVSGFYNTSTSDLATPAFNSGLANISTSIAGLLRDSTGTMVLNLGLANHGTLNVGIANLGDYNIGFANLGSANFGSANIGGNNIGGANTGIFDIGLANLGSYNIGFGNFGDDNLGFGNLGSYNVGFGNLGNDNLGFANTGSNNIGFANTGSNNIGIGLTGDGQIGFGSLNSGSGNIGLFNSGSGNIGFFNSGNGNVGIGNTGTANFGLGNTGSTNTGFFNSGDVNTGIGNTGSFNTGSFNPGDSNTGDFNPVS
;
A
#
# COMPACT_ATOMS: atom_id res chain seq x y z
N THR A 1 27.28 35.28 53.78
CA THR A 1 26.83 35.09 52.39
C THR A 1 27.82 35.75 51.47
N ASN A 2 28.42 35.02 50.56
CA ASN A 2 29.29 35.56 49.54
C ASN A 2 28.48 36.55 48.66
N PRO A 3 29.00 37.79 48.40
CA PRO A 3 28.30 38.75 47.56
C PRO A 3 28.20 38.24 46.14
N SER A 4 27.04 38.44 45.48
CA SER A 4 26.87 38.21 44.05
C SER A 4 27.40 39.41 43.26
N SER A 5 27.98 39.16 42.08
CA SER A 5 28.50 40.21 41.17
C SER A 5 27.79 40.14 39.81
N GLY A 6 27.69 41.33 39.16
CA GLY A 6 26.97 41.45 37.88
C GLY A 6 25.52 41.88 38.04
N PHE A 7 24.68 41.64 37.02
CA PHE A 7 23.32 42.17 36.94
C PHE A 7 22.26 41.09 37.02
N PHE A 8 21.14 41.35 37.71
CA PHE A 8 19.96 40.51 37.82
C PHE A 8 20.19 39.09 38.37
N ASN A 9 21.26 38.89 39.12
CA ASN A 9 21.48 37.61 39.79
C ASN A 9 20.65 37.54 41.09
N THR A 10 19.96 36.44 41.32
CA THR A 10 19.12 36.21 42.49
C THR A 10 19.47 34.86 43.15
N GLY A 11 19.41 34.81 44.51
CA GLY A 11 19.68 33.59 45.24
C GLY A 11 20.58 33.78 46.46
N ALA A 12 21.07 32.67 47.04
CA ALA A 12 21.79 32.67 48.31
C ALA A 12 23.21 33.28 48.32
N GLY A 13 23.65 33.89 47.27
CA GLY A 13 24.93 34.57 47.11
C GLY A 13 25.98 33.76 46.34
N GLY A 14 27.08 34.47 45.99
CA GLY A 14 28.18 33.87 45.22
C GLY A 14 27.91 33.70 43.70
N ALA A 15 26.81 34.23 43.18
CA ALA A 15 26.54 34.19 41.76
C ALA A 15 27.27 35.35 41.03
N SER A 16 27.73 35.08 39.80
CA SER A 16 28.40 36.07 38.94
C SER A 16 27.88 36.04 37.51
N GLY A 17 27.79 37.22 36.88
CA GLY A 17 27.32 37.33 35.51
C GLY A 17 25.95 38.00 35.39
N PHE A 18 25.06 37.47 34.53
CA PHE A 18 23.79 38.11 34.20
C PHE A 18 22.61 37.16 34.32
N GLY A 19 21.60 37.53 35.10
CA GLY A 19 20.32 36.84 35.13
C GLY A 19 20.37 35.42 35.72
N ASN A 20 21.34 35.08 36.53
CA ASN A 20 21.45 33.77 37.17
C ASN A 20 20.51 33.65 38.37
N PHE A 21 19.87 32.48 38.53
CA PHE A 21 18.95 32.21 39.62
C PHE A 21 19.47 31.04 40.48
N GLY A 22 19.67 31.28 41.77
CA GLY A 22 20.23 30.31 42.72
C GLY A 22 21.66 30.69 43.14
N GLY A 23 22.27 29.92 44.06
CA GLY A 23 23.59 30.20 44.61
C GLY A 23 24.73 29.71 43.70
N ALA A 24 25.90 30.38 43.80
CA ALA A 24 27.16 29.98 43.18
C ALA A 24 27.14 29.78 41.65
N ASN A 25 26.18 30.36 40.94
CA ASN A 25 26.11 30.33 39.47
C ASN A 25 27.09 31.31 38.82
N SER A 26 27.65 30.95 37.67
CA SER A 26 28.47 31.85 36.85
C SER A 26 28.05 31.82 35.38
N GLY A 27 28.00 33.01 34.75
CA GLY A 27 27.61 33.14 33.36
C GLY A 27 26.24 33.76 33.15
N PHE A 28 25.43 33.26 32.23
CA PHE A 28 24.20 33.91 31.79
C PHE A 28 23.00 32.96 31.94
N TRP A 29 21.92 33.40 32.60
CA TRP A 29 20.64 32.74 32.70
C TRP A 29 20.71 31.28 33.22
N ASN A 30 21.64 30.99 34.14
CA ASN A 30 21.68 29.66 34.76
C ASN A 30 20.71 29.57 35.95
N LEU A 31 20.05 28.43 36.08
CA LEU A 31 19.13 28.12 37.16
C LEU A 31 19.67 26.91 37.94
N ALA A 32 20.16 27.12 39.14
CA ALA A 32 20.65 26.05 39.98
C ALA A 32 20.00 26.06 41.37
N SER A 33 20.04 24.95 42.08
CA SER A 33 19.61 24.86 43.47
C SER A 33 20.53 25.59 44.42
N ALA A 34 20.08 25.94 45.60
CA ALA A 34 20.62 26.95 46.48
C ALA A 34 22.11 26.84 46.91
N THR A 35 22.80 25.76 46.72
CA THR A 35 24.14 25.52 47.27
C THR A 35 25.21 25.07 46.27
N SER A 36 24.81 24.69 45.04
CA SER A 36 25.73 24.12 44.07
C SER A 36 25.45 24.74 42.70
N GLY A 37 26.32 25.66 42.26
CA GLY A 37 26.14 26.47 41.09
C GLY A 37 26.29 25.74 39.77
N ALA A 38 25.75 26.37 38.72
CA ALA A 38 25.98 26.00 37.33
C ALA A 38 26.83 27.08 36.64
N SER A 39 27.53 26.71 35.59
CA SER A 39 28.38 27.66 34.82
C SER A 39 28.07 27.59 33.33
N GLY A 40 28.12 28.77 32.69
CA GLY A 40 27.87 28.86 31.23
C GLY A 40 26.59 29.61 30.88
N LEU A 41 25.84 29.10 29.89
CA LEU A 41 24.66 29.78 29.37
C LEU A 41 23.44 28.82 29.43
N LEU A 42 22.33 29.27 30.04
CA LEU A 42 21.03 28.59 30.06
C LEU A 42 21.04 27.16 30.66
N ASN A 43 21.96 26.89 31.61
CA ASN A 43 21.92 25.57 32.26
C ASN A 43 20.91 25.56 33.40
N VAL A 44 20.18 24.43 33.53
CA VAL A 44 19.19 24.19 34.57
C VAL A 44 19.60 22.96 35.39
N GLY A 45 19.87 23.18 36.68
CA GLY A 45 20.35 22.16 37.60
C GLY A 45 21.67 22.53 38.28
N ALA A 46 22.08 21.77 39.29
CA ALA A 46 23.32 22.01 40.03
C ALA A 46 24.53 21.39 39.32
N LEU A 47 25.70 21.99 39.54
CA LEU A 47 26.96 21.48 38.97
C LEU A 47 26.96 21.26 37.47
N GLY A 48 26.07 21.95 36.74
CA GLY A 48 26.03 21.95 35.28
C GLY A 48 27.05 22.91 34.67
N SER A 49 27.61 22.57 33.50
CA SER A 49 28.52 23.44 32.78
C SER A 49 28.33 23.37 31.26
N GLY A 50 28.40 24.51 30.58
CA GLY A 50 28.29 24.60 29.13
C GLY A 50 27.08 25.37 28.64
N LEU A 51 26.37 24.85 27.62
CA LEU A 51 25.25 25.54 26.98
C LEU A 51 23.96 24.68 27.05
N ALA A 52 22.93 25.28 27.65
CA ALA A 52 21.56 24.74 27.66
C ALA A 52 21.45 23.28 28.11
N ASN A 53 22.20 22.91 29.14
CA ASN A 53 22.07 21.59 29.75
C ASN A 53 20.95 21.57 30.82
N VAL A 54 20.24 20.47 30.93
CA VAL A 54 19.20 20.28 31.94
C VAL A 54 19.51 19.03 32.78
N GLY A 55 19.69 19.24 34.09
CA GLY A 55 20.05 18.20 35.03
C GLY A 55 21.20 18.59 35.96
N THR A 56 21.40 17.83 37.03
CA THR A 56 22.50 18.01 37.99
C THR A 56 23.71 17.19 37.55
N THR A 57 24.93 17.79 37.61
CA THR A 57 26.20 17.22 37.13
C THR A 57 26.23 16.93 35.61
N VAL A 58 25.59 17.79 34.84
CA VAL A 58 25.55 17.68 33.37
C VAL A 58 26.49 18.70 32.74
N SER A 59 27.31 18.29 31.77
CA SER A 59 28.28 19.16 31.11
C SER A 59 28.28 19.06 29.59
N GLY A 60 28.63 20.13 28.91
CA GLY A 60 28.65 20.17 27.43
C GLY A 60 27.54 21.02 26.83
N PHE A 61 26.91 20.52 25.76
CA PHE A 61 25.91 21.27 24.99
C PHE A 61 24.62 20.50 24.87
N TYR A 62 23.50 21.10 25.27
CA TYR A 62 22.15 20.55 25.10
C TYR A 62 21.91 19.15 25.71
N ASN A 63 22.67 18.73 26.72
CA ASN A 63 22.45 17.48 27.39
C ASN A 63 21.27 17.57 28.37
N THR A 64 20.46 16.53 28.45
CA THR A 64 19.29 16.48 29.34
C THR A 64 19.35 15.23 30.22
N SER A 65 19.16 15.43 31.52
CA SER A 65 18.97 14.31 32.47
C SER A 65 17.57 13.74 32.33
N THR A 66 17.45 12.42 32.41
CA THR A 66 16.17 11.72 32.58
C THR A 66 15.78 11.56 34.04
N SER A 67 16.64 11.94 34.97
CA SER A 67 16.34 12.01 36.40
C SER A 67 15.81 13.38 36.80
N ASP A 68 15.29 13.49 38.01
CA ASP A 68 14.93 14.78 38.60
C ASP A 68 16.18 15.69 38.82
N LEU A 69 15.93 16.97 39.04
CA LEU A 69 17.00 17.96 39.21
C LEU A 69 17.78 17.79 40.55
N ALA A 70 17.34 16.94 41.44
CA ALA A 70 18.01 16.65 42.72
C ALA A 70 18.99 15.45 42.61
N THR A 71 18.78 14.60 41.61
CA THR A 71 19.61 13.41 41.39
C THR A 71 20.75 13.71 40.41
N PRO A 72 22.02 13.45 40.79
CA PRO A 72 23.14 13.62 39.85
C PRO A 72 23.02 12.76 38.57
N ALA A 73 23.19 13.40 37.43
CA ALA A 73 23.18 12.74 36.14
C ALA A 73 24.49 13.04 35.40
N PHE A 74 25.41 12.17 35.43
CA PHE A 74 26.78 12.38 34.91
C PHE A 74 26.84 12.37 33.37
N ASN A 75 26.05 13.22 32.74
CA ASN A 75 26.04 13.36 31.29
C ASN A 75 27.10 14.38 30.82
N SER A 76 27.81 14.03 29.76
CA SER A 76 28.76 14.94 29.14
C SER A 76 28.78 14.78 27.60
N GLY A 77 29.08 15.88 26.90
CA GLY A 77 29.16 15.85 25.45
C GLY A 77 28.13 16.73 24.76
N LEU A 78 27.52 16.23 23.66
CA LEU A 78 26.57 17.00 22.86
C LEU A 78 25.24 16.25 22.75
N ALA A 79 24.17 16.89 23.20
CA ALA A 79 22.78 16.45 23.04
C ALA A 79 22.50 15.01 23.49
N ASN A 80 23.04 14.62 24.63
CA ASN A 80 22.75 13.32 25.24
C ASN A 80 21.52 13.42 26.16
N ILE A 81 20.69 12.38 26.18
CA ILE A 81 19.50 12.29 27.04
C ILE A 81 19.62 11.03 27.90
N SER A 82 20.07 11.19 29.15
CA SER A 82 20.33 10.05 30.05
C SER A 82 20.64 10.46 31.47
N THR A 83 20.96 9.48 32.32
CA THR A 83 21.48 9.69 33.67
C THR A 83 22.99 9.50 33.82
N SER A 84 23.68 8.85 32.89
CA SER A 84 25.14 8.59 33.03
C SER A 84 25.77 8.24 31.68
N ILE A 85 25.82 9.20 30.75
CA ILE A 85 26.35 8.98 29.42
C ILE A 85 27.31 10.09 29.00
N ALA A 86 28.37 9.69 28.34
CA ALA A 86 29.30 10.59 27.69
C ALA A 86 29.34 10.35 26.17
N GLY A 87 29.43 11.41 25.40
CA GLY A 87 29.57 11.30 23.95
C GLY A 87 28.70 12.27 23.14
N LEU A 88 28.29 11.81 21.97
CA LEU A 88 27.54 12.58 21.01
C LEU A 88 26.17 11.92 20.79
N LEU A 89 25.08 12.65 21.08
CA LEU A 89 23.71 12.26 20.69
C LEU A 89 23.33 10.84 21.14
N ARG A 90 23.46 10.55 22.43
CA ARG A 90 23.12 9.23 22.99
C ARG A 90 21.91 9.32 23.91
N ASP A 91 21.11 8.25 23.95
CA ASP A 91 19.97 8.07 24.85
C ASP A 91 20.34 7.26 26.10
N SER A 92 19.35 7.00 26.95
CA SER A 92 19.49 6.24 28.22
C SER A 92 19.94 4.78 28.02
N THR A 93 19.86 4.23 26.83
CA THR A 93 20.31 2.87 26.50
C THR A 93 21.74 2.83 25.99
N GLY A 94 22.38 4.00 25.83
CA GLY A 94 23.70 4.14 25.21
C GLY A 94 23.63 4.11 23.68
N THR A 95 22.46 4.04 23.09
CA THR A 95 22.24 4.07 21.65
C THR A 95 22.52 5.47 21.11
N MET A 96 23.14 5.55 19.96
CA MET A 96 23.41 6.85 19.32
C MET A 96 22.08 7.43 18.80
N VAL A 97 21.61 8.49 19.43
CA VAL A 97 20.44 9.28 19.01
C VAL A 97 20.91 10.38 18.09
N LEU A 98 21.39 10.03 16.91
CA LEU A 98 21.78 11.02 15.92
C LEU A 98 20.56 11.42 15.10
N ASN A 99 19.92 12.52 15.49
CA ASN A 99 18.88 13.15 14.69
C ASN A 99 19.44 14.42 14.05
N LEU A 100 19.37 14.51 12.71
CA LEU A 100 19.75 15.70 11.96
C LEU A 100 18.49 16.45 11.53
N GLY A 101 18.34 17.70 12.01
CA GLY A 101 17.19 18.55 11.69
C GLY A 101 16.37 18.94 12.91
N LEU A 102 15.08 19.22 12.72
CA LEU A 102 14.20 19.78 13.76
C LEU A 102 13.12 18.81 14.20
N ALA A 103 12.84 18.78 15.52
CA ALA A 103 11.71 18.06 16.11
C ALA A 103 11.63 16.56 15.75
N ASN A 104 12.74 15.92 15.47
CA ASN A 104 12.80 14.48 15.29
C ASN A 104 12.75 13.77 16.65
N HIS A 105 12.02 12.66 16.74
CA HIS A 105 11.95 11.80 17.92
C HIS A 105 12.29 10.36 17.55
N GLY A 106 13.17 9.71 18.30
CA GLY A 106 13.73 8.40 18.01
C GLY A 106 15.20 8.48 17.60
N THR A 107 15.68 7.53 16.81
CA THR A 107 17.11 7.41 16.49
C THR A 107 17.38 7.52 14.99
N LEU A 108 18.50 8.16 14.64
CA LEU A 108 19.02 8.23 13.27
C LEU A 108 18.01 8.78 12.23
N ASN A 109 17.23 9.77 12.64
CA ASN A 109 16.35 10.49 11.71
C ASN A 109 17.05 11.67 11.08
N VAL A 110 16.77 11.92 9.80
CA VAL A 110 17.25 13.07 9.04
C VAL A 110 16.07 13.86 8.50
N GLY A 111 15.92 15.12 8.88
CA GLY A 111 14.85 15.97 8.39
C GLY A 111 14.04 16.65 9.49
N ILE A 112 12.72 16.75 9.33
CA ILE A 112 11.89 17.51 10.26
C ILE A 112 10.68 16.66 10.71
N ALA A 113 10.44 16.66 12.04
CA ALA A 113 9.27 16.08 12.69
C ALA A 113 9.05 14.58 12.41
N ASN A 114 10.09 13.81 12.22
CA ASN A 114 9.99 12.36 12.11
C ASN A 114 9.83 11.73 13.50
N LEU A 115 8.98 10.74 13.61
CA LEU A 115 8.74 9.97 14.84
C LEU A 115 9.00 8.48 14.59
N GLY A 116 9.99 7.93 15.28
CA GLY A 116 10.51 6.58 15.11
C GLY A 116 11.96 6.58 14.67
N ASP A 117 12.44 5.52 14.04
CA ASP A 117 13.86 5.34 13.80
C ASP A 117 14.20 5.32 12.30
N TYR A 118 15.38 5.81 11.95
CA TYR A 118 15.95 5.73 10.58
C TYR A 118 15.12 6.40 9.50
N ASN A 119 14.28 7.38 9.82
CA ASN A 119 13.50 8.10 8.82
C ASN A 119 14.32 9.23 8.17
N ILE A 120 14.14 9.39 6.86
CA ILE A 120 14.74 10.50 6.10
C ILE A 120 13.61 11.28 5.43
N GLY A 121 13.44 12.56 5.81
CA GLY A 121 12.43 13.44 5.23
C GLY A 121 11.59 14.19 6.26
N PHE A 122 10.28 14.29 6.01
CA PHE A 122 9.40 15.16 6.79
C PHE A 122 8.19 14.39 7.35
N ALA A 123 7.94 14.52 8.65
CA ALA A 123 6.74 14.04 9.31
C ALA A 123 6.43 12.54 9.09
N ASN A 124 7.44 11.70 8.98
CA ASN A 124 7.24 10.26 8.90
C ASN A 124 6.96 9.70 10.30
N LEU A 125 6.06 8.72 10.38
CA LEU A 125 5.70 7.99 11.60
C LEU A 125 6.03 6.51 11.43
N GLY A 126 6.95 5.99 12.22
CA GLY A 126 7.43 4.60 12.13
C GLY A 126 8.90 4.54 11.78
N SER A 127 9.35 3.52 11.08
CA SER A 127 10.79 3.31 10.90
C SER A 127 11.22 3.13 9.46
N ALA A 128 12.41 3.65 9.16
CA ALA A 128 13.07 3.48 7.85
C ALA A 128 12.26 4.01 6.66
N ASN A 129 11.50 5.07 6.85
CA ASN A 129 10.79 5.74 5.77
C ASN A 129 11.68 6.79 5.09
N PHE A 130 11.58 6.86 3.77
CA PHE A 130 12.24 7.88 2.95
C PHE A 130 11.19 8.73 2.23
N GLY A 131 11.09 10.01 2.61
CA GLY A 131 10.14 10.94 2.01
C GLY A 131 9.28 11.69 3.03
N SER A 132 8.00 11.86 2.79
CA SER A 132 7.17 12.73 3.62
C SER A 132 5.85 12.09 4.03
N ALA A 133 5.47 12.28 5.31
CA ALA A 133 4.18 11.87 5.86
C ALA A 133 3.85 10.36 5.68
N ASN A 134 4.85 9.51 5.62
CA ASN A 134 4.62 8.07 5.59
C ASN A 134 4.31 7.56 7.00
N ILE A 135 3.40 6.59 7.09
CA ILE A 135 3.02 5.91 8.33
C ILE A 135 3.31 4.42 8.19
N GLY A 136 4.11 3.87 9.09
CA GLY A 136 4.56 2.48 9.04
C GLY A 136 6.06 2.34 8.81
N GLY A 137 6.50 1.43 7.98
CA GLY A 137 7.93 1.18 7.83
C GLY A 137 8.40 0.93 6.41
N ASN A 138 9.65 1.33 6.13
CA ASN A 138 10.31 1.07 4.86
C ASN A 138 9.59 1.65 3.63
N ASN A 139 8.81 2.71 3.79
CA ASN A 139 8.11 3.34 2.69
C ASN A 139 9.01 4.37 1.99
N ILE A 140 8.90 4.45 0.68
CA ILE A 140 9.60 5.43 -0.16
C ILE A 140 8.57 6.30 -0.88
N GLY A 141 8.62 7.61 -0.61
CA GLY A 141 7.70 8.56 -1.25
C GLY A 141 6.90 9.39 -0.27
N GLY A 142 5.60 9.52 -0.44
CA GLY A 142 4.81 10.39 0.44
C GLY A 142 3.42 9.88 0.77
N ALA A 143 2.99 10.15 2.00
CA ALA A 143 1.65 9.80 2.48
C ALA A 143 1.26 8.32 2.31
N ASN A 144 2.22 7.42 2.28
CA ASN A 144 1.95 6.00 2.28
C ASN A 144 1.62 5.52 3.70
N THR A 145 0.69 4.58 3.82
CA THR A 145 0.28 3.99 5.09
C THR A 145 0.35 2.48 5.01
N GLY A 146 1.34 1.89 5.64
CA GLY A 146 1.65 0.47 5.61
C GLY A 146 3.16 0.22 5.64
N ILE A 147 3.59 -0.83 5.00
CA ILE A 147 5.01 -1.17 4.95
C ILE A 147 5.46 -1.48 3.51
N PHE A 148 6.67 -1.06 3.18
CA PHE A 148 7.30 -1.31 1.88
C PHE A 148 6.54 -0.73 0.67
N ASP A 149 5.81 0.37 0.86
CA ASP A 149 5.18 1.07 -0.24
C ASP A 149 6.18 2.00 -0.95
N ILE A 150 6.09 2.04 -2.28
CA ILE A 150 6.87 2.95 -3.13
C ILE A 150 5.92 3.83 -3.93
N GLY A 151 5.95 5.15 -3.68
CA GLY A 151 5.10 6.09 -4.41
C GLY A 151 4.37 7.07 -3.51
N LEU A 152 3.12 7.41 -3.85
CA LEU A 152 2.34 8.39 -3.10
C LEU A 152 0.96 7.87 -2.74
N ALA A 153 0.55 8.12 -1.48
CA ALA A 153 -0.80 7.89 -1.00
C ALA A 153 -1.29 6.43 -1.16
N ASN A 154 -0.42 5.47 -1.02
CA ASN A 154 -0.80 4.06 -0.97
C ASN A 154 -1.28 3.71 0.45
N LEU A 155 -2.32 2.88 0.55
CA LEU A 155 -2.86 2.36 1.80
C LEU A 155 -2.89 0.83 1.74
N GLY A 156 -2.12 0.21 2.59
CA GLY A 156 -1.81 -1.21 2.60
C GLY A 156 -0.31 -1.43 2.58
N SER A 157 0.15 -2.53 2.04
CA SER A 157 1.57 -2.85 2.05
C SER A 157 2.06 -3.35 0.70
N TYR A 158 3.33 -3.14 0.42
CA TYR A 158 3.99 -3.62 -0.81
C TYR A 158 3.42 -3.03 -2.10
N ASN A 159 2.79 -1.85 -2.04
CA ASN A 159 2.28 -1.19 -3.23
C ASN A 159 3.38 -0.38 -3.93
N ILE A 160 3.36 -0.40 -5.25
CA ILE A 160 4.22 0.44 -6.09
C ILE A 160 3.33 1.30 -6.98
N GLY A 161 3.38 2.64 -6.77
CA GLY A 161 2.59 3.57 -7.56
C GLY A 161 1.86 4.62 -6.75
N PHE A 162 0.65 4.98 -7.17
CA PHE A 162 -0.08 6.09 -6.56
C PHE A 162 -1.52 5.70 -6.21
N GLY A 163 -1.91 5.97 -4.95
CA GLY A 163 -3.30 5.85 -4.53
C GLY A 163 -3.85 4.42 -4.59
N ASN A 164 -3.03 3.42 -4.41
CA ASN A 164 -3.48 2.03 -4.32
C ASN A 164 -4.02 1.74 -2.92
N PHE A 165 -5.04 0.91 -2.85
CA PHE A 165 -5.75 0.52 -1.64
C PHE A 165 -5.77 -1.02 -1.53
N GLY A 166 -5.12 -1.58 -0.54
CA GLY A 166 -4.87 -3.01 -0.37
C GLY A 166 -3.39 -3.33 -0.55
N ASP A 167 -3.06 -4.59 -0.75
CA ASP A 167 -1.67 -5.04 -0.74
C ASP A 167 -1.18 -5.45 -2.13
N ASP A 168 0.13 -5.34 -2.34
CA ASP A 168 0.82 -5.87 -3.53
C ASP A 168 0.28 -5.33 -4.87
N ASN A 169 -0.18 -4.08 -4.92
CA ASN A 169 -0.62 -3.47 -6.17
C ASN A 169 0.53 -2.75 -6.88
N LEU A 170 0.56 -2.87 -8.20
CA LEU A 170 1.48 -2.14 -9.07
C LEU A 170 0.67 -1.23 -10.00
N GLY A 171 0.78 0.09 -9.83
CA GLY A 171 0.12 1.05 -10.70
C GLY A 171 -0.61 2.16 -9.96
N PHE A 172 -1.79 2.56 -10.45
CA PHE A 172 -2.48 3.76 -9.97
C PHE A 172 -3.95 3.46 -9.63
N GLY A 173 -4.37 3.82 -8.40
CA GLY A 173 -5.75 3.82 -8.02
C GLY A 173 -6.41 2.44 -8.01
N ASN A 174 -5.67 1.37 -7.78
CA ASN A 174 -6.23 0.05 -7.64
C ASN A 174 -6.84 -0.13 -6.25
N LEU A 175 -7.98 -0.80 -6.17
CA LEU A 175 -8.68 -1.13 -4.93
C LEU A 175 -8.82 -2.65 -4.82
N GLY A 176 -8.21 -3.23 -3.81
CA GLY A 176 -8.02 -4.66 -3.61
C GLY A 176 -6.55 -5.04 -3.65
N SER A 177 -6.21 -6.29 -3.87
CA SER A 177 -4.83 -6.76 -3.79
C SER A 177 -4.36 -7.42 -5.07
N TYR A 178 -3.05 -7.39 -5.28
CA TYR A 178 -2.39 -8.04 -6.43
C TYR A 178 -2.82 -7.50 -7.80
N ASN A 179 -3.29 -6.26 -7.87
CA ASN A 179 -3.65 -5.67 -9.16
C ASN A 179 -2.43 -5.03 -9.84
N VAL A 180 -2.34 -5.20 -11.14
CA VAL A 180 -1.34 -4.55 -11.98
C VAL A 180 -2.05 -3.68 -13.02
N GLY A 181 -1.84 -2.37 -12.94
CA GLY A 181 -2.43 -1.43 -13.88
C GLY A 181 -3.14 -0.24 -13.22
N PHE A 182 -4.26 0.17 -13.77
CA PHE A 182 -4.92 1.43 -13.38
C PHE A 182 -6.40 1.21 -13.04
N GLY A 183 -6.81 1.64 -11.85
CA GLY A 183 -8.22 1.73 -11.49
C GLY A 183 -8.94 0.38 -11.45
N ASN A 184 -8.25 -0.71 -11.17
CA ASN A 184 -8.87 -2.00 -11.01
C ASN A 184 -9.56 -2.10 -9.64
N LEU A 185 -10.72 -2.74 -9.60
CA LEU A 185 -11.50 -2.99 -8.39
C LEU A 185 -11.66 -4.50 -8.17
N GLY A 186 -11.13 -5.01 -7.07
CA GLY A 186 -11.05 -6.43 -6.74
C GLY A 186 -9.62 -6.94 -6.73
N ASN A 187 -9.41 -8.22 -6.95
CA ASN A 187 -8.08 -8.81 -6.79
C ASN A 187 -7.54 -9.41 -8.09
N ASP A 188 -6.22 -9.47 -8.17
CA ASP A 188 -5.52 -10.21 -9.24
C ASP A 188 -5.88 -9.74 -10.67
N ASN A 189 -6.23 -8.47 -10.84
CA ASN A 189 -6.53 -7.93 -12.16
C ASN A 189 -5.27 -7.37 -12.84
N LEU A 190 -5.15 -7.64 -14.14
CA LEU A 190 -4.10 -7.10 -14.99
C LEU A 190 -4.73 -6.19 -16.06
N GLY A 191 -4.48 -4.90 -16.00
CA GLY A 191 -4.97 -3.95 -17.00
C GLY A 191 -5.64 -2.71 -16.43
N PHE A 192 -6.75 -2.28 -17.03
CA PHE A 192 -7.37 -0.98 -16.72
C PHE A 192 -8.85 -1.14 -16.40
N ALA A 193 -9.30 -0.55 -15.29
CA ALA A 193 -10.70 -0.42 -14.91
C ALA A 193 -11.48 -1.76 -14.88
N ASN A 194 -10.81 -2.85 -14.57
CA ASN A 194 -11.48 -4.13 -14.37
C ASN A 194 -12.17 -4.16 -13.01
N THR A 195 -13.34 -4.79 -12.94
CA THR A 195 -14.12 -4.96 -11.72
C THR A 195 -14.37 -6.45 -11.47
N GLY A 196 -14.00 -6.93 -10.31
CA GLY A 196 -14.03 -8.36 -9.94
C GLY A 196 -12.62 -8.92 -9.82
N SER A 197 -12.41 -10.20 -10.12
CA SER A 197 -11.12 -10.83 -9.87
C SER A 197 -10.57 -11.59 -11.07
N ASN A 198 -9.23 -11.62 -11.15
CA ASN A 198 -8.52 -12.36 -12.20
C ASN A 198 -8.86 -11.92 -13.63
N ASN A 199 -9.20 -10.66 -13.85
CA ASN A 199 -9.47 -10.17 -15.19
C ASN A 199 -8.18 -9.67 -15.86
N ILE A 200 -8.04 -9.94 -17.14
CA ILE A 200 -6.94 -9.43 -17.98
C ILE A 200 -7.53 -8.56 -19.09
N GLY A 201 -7.17 -7.28 -19.13
CA GLY A 201 -7.57 -6.37 -20.19
C GLY A 201 -8.19 -5.07 -19.70
N PHE A 202 -9.28 -4.62 -20.35
CA PHE A 202 -9.84 -3.28 -20.14
C PHE A 202 -11.33 -3.37 -19.80
N ALA A 203 -11.75 -2.73 -18.71
CA ALA A 203 -13.14 -2.52 -18.33
C ALA A 203 -13.98 -3.81 -18.27
N ASN A 204 -13.40 -4.92 -17.89
CA ASN A 204 -14.13 -6.16 -17.70
C ASN A 204 -14.84 -6.13 -16.34
N THR A 205 -16.04 -6.71 -16.29
CA THR A 205 -16.84 -6.85 -15.06
C THR A 205 -17.18 -8.31 -14.84
N GLY A 206 -16.87 -8.84 -13.66
CA GLY A 206 -16.98 -10.26 -13.32
C GLY A 206 -15.60 -10.86 -13.05
N SER A 207 -15.43 -12.14 -13.25
CA SER A 207 -14.19 -12.83 -12.90
C SER A 207 -13.63 -13.66 -14.05
N ASN A 208 -12.29 -13.76 -14.09
CA ASN A 208 -11.57 -14.60 -15.06
C ASN A 208 -11.82 -14.21 -16.54
N ASN A 209 -12.07 -12.95 -16.83
CA ASN A 209 -12.28 -12.48 -18.19
C ASN A 209 -10.95 -12.06 -18.84
N ILE A 210 -10.81 -12.33 -20.12
CA ILE A 210 -9.66 -11.91 -20.93
C ILE A 210 -10.18 -11.12 -22.13
N GLY A 211 -10.01 -9.80 -22.13
CA GLY A 211 -10.45 -8.96 -23.24
C GLY A 211 -10.84 -7.54 -22.86
N ILE A 212 -11.85 -7.02 -23.54
CA ILE A 212 -12.28 -5.62 -23.40
C ILE A 212 -13.77 -5.54 -23.17
N GLY A 213 -14.20 -4.90 -22.06
CA GLY A 213 -15.59 -4.61 -21.76
C GLY A 213 -16.49 -5.84 -21.58
N LEU A 214 -15.93 -6.95 -21.18
CA LEU A 214 -16.67 -8.20 -20.93
C LEU A 214 -17.52 -8.08 -19.67
N THR A 215 -18.70 -8.68 -19.68
CA THR A 215 -19.61 -8.75 -18.52
C THR A 215 -20.01 -10.18 -18.25
N GLY A 216 -19.79 -10.66 -17.04
CA GLY A 216 -19.97 -12.07 -16.64
C GLY A 216 -18.62 -12.72 -16.32
N ASP A 217 -18.57 -14.04 -16.28
CA ASP A 217 -17.39 -14.77 -15.86
C ASP A 217 -16.80 -15.64 -16.97
N GLY A 218 -15.46 -15.75 -16.98
CA GLY A 218 -14.72 -16.67 -17.84
C GLY A 218 -14.86 -16.39 -19.33
N GLN A 219 -15.09 -15.15 -19.72
CA GLN A 219 -15.26 -14.78 -21.12
C GLN A 219 -13.94 -14.36 -21.77
N ILE A 220 -13.81 -14.63 -23.05
CA ILE A 220 -12.66 -14.21 -23.87
C ILE A 220 -13.17 -13.48 -25.11
N GLY A 221 -12.71 -12.24 -25.34
CA GLY A 221 -13.05 -11.44 -26.52
C GLY A 221 -13.42 -9.99 -26.23
N PHE A 222 -14.51 -9.50 -26.85
CA PHE A 222 -14.99 -8.13 -26.72
C PHE A 222 -16.41 -8.12 -26.12
N GLY A 223 -16.63 -7.38 -25.05
CA GLY A 223 -17.74 -7.51 -24.15
C GLY A 223 -19.13 -7.19 -24.67
N SER A 224 -19.31 -6.12 -25.41
CA SER A 224 -20.63 -5.81 -26.00
C SER A 224 -21.05 -6.79 -27.10
N LEU A 225 -20.17 -7.69 -27.45
CA LEU A 225 -20.34 -8.65 -28.52
C LEU A 225 -20.59 -10.07 -28.01
N ASN A 226 -20.46 -10.31 -26.71
CA ASN A 226 -20.81 -11.57 -26.04
C ASN A 226 -21.68 -11.27 -24.81
N SER A 227 -22.61 -12.18 -24.52
CA SER A 227 -23.42 -12.13 -23.29
C SER A 227 -23.48 -13.50 -22.62
N GLY A 228 -23.54 -13.50 -21.27
CA GLY A 228 -23.57 -14.73 -20.50
C GLY A 228 -22.22 -15.12 -19.90
N SER A 229 -21.81 -16.36 -19.98
CA SER A 229 -20.66 -16.87 -19.23
C SER A 229 -19.80 -17.84 -20.05
N GLY A 230 -18.47 -17.72 -19.96
CA GLY A 230 -17.54 -18.67 -20.57
C GLY A 230 -17.53 -18.71 -22.11
N ASN A 231 -18.02 -17.67 -22.78
CA ASN A 231 -18.02 -17.61 -24.23
C ASN A 231 -16.66 -17.20 -24.78
N ILE A 232 -16.25 -17.83 -25.86
CA ILE A 232 -15.01 -17.52 -26.60
C ILE A 232 -15.36 -17.11 -28.02
N GLY A 233 -14.91 -15.91 -28.44
CA GLY A 233 -15.19 -15.36 -29.78
C GLY A 233 -16.09 -14.14 -29.74
N LEU A 234 -16.98 -13.96 -30.75
CA LEU A 234 -17.79 -12.76 -30.90
C LEU A 234 -19.27 -13.08 -31.13
N PHE A 235 -20.15 -12.22 -30.59
CA PHE A 235 -21.60 -12.28 -30.77
C PHE A 235 -22.25 -13.56 -30.25
N ASN A 236 -21.62 -14.21 -29.27
CA ASN A 236 -22.21 -15.38 -28.63
C ASN A 236 -23.11 -14.96 -27.46
N SER A 237 -24.20 -15.70 -27.24
CA SER A 237 -25.10 -15.52 -26.09
C SER A 237 -25.36 -16.84 -25.38
N GLY A 238 -25.47 -16.81 -24.04
CA GLY A 238 -25.60 -18.01 -23.23
C GLY A 238 -24.28 -18.45 -22.60
N SER A 239 -23.99 -19.73 -22.53
CA SER A 239 -22.85 -20.22 -21.76
C SER A 239 -21.96 -21.19 -22.56
N GLY A 240 -20.64 -20.97 -22.46
CA GLY A 240 -19.62 -21.89 -22.97
C GLY A 240 -19.60 -22.06 -24.48
N ASN A 241 -20.09 -21.10 -25.25
CA ASN A 241 -20.04 -21.14 -26.71
C ASN A 241 -18.67 -20.76 -27.25
N ILE A 242 -18.22 -21.43 -28.30
CA ILE A 242 -16.96 -21.16 -28.98
C ILE A 242 -17.23 -20.82 -30.44
N GLY A 243 -16.79 -19.64 -30.89
CA GLY A 243 -16.94 -19.19 -32.28
C GLY A 243 -17.74 -17.90 -32.42
N PHE A 244 -18.66 -17.85 -33.40
CA PHE A 244 -19.34 -16.60 -33.76
C PHE A 244 -20.86 -16.79 -33.81
N PHE A 245 -21.64 -15.86 -33.28
CA PHE A 245 -23.10 -15.80 -33.38
C PHE A 245 -23.85 -17.03 -32.82
N ASN A 246 -23.23 -17.76 -31.88
CA ASN A 246 -23.90 -18.88 -31.26
C ASN A 246 -24.84 -18.42 -30.13
N SER A 247 -25.98 -19.10 -29.97
CA SER A 247 -26.96 -18.83 -28.92
C SER A 247 -27.33 -20.11 -28.16
N GLY A 248 -27.34 -20.07 -26.85
CA GLY A 248 -27.57 -21.21 -25.96
C GLY A 248 -26.29 -21.71 -25.29
N ASN A 249 -26.12 -23.03 -25.14
CA ASN A 249 -25.04 -23.54 -24.31
C ASN A 249 -24.13 -24.53 -25.07
N GLY A 250 -22.81 -24.32 -24.90
CA GLY A 250 -21.79 -25.27 -25.36
C GLY A 250 -21.72 -25.48 -26.87
N ASN A 251 -22.19 -24.51 -27.68
CA ASN A 251 -22.11 -24.63 -29.12
C ASN A 251 -20.71 -24.28 -29.61
N VAL A 252 -20.23 -24.98 -30.62
CA VAL A 252 -18.94 -24.75 -31.26
C VAL A 252 -19.14 -24.49 -32.76
N GLY A 253 -18.71 -23.32 -33.24
CA GLY A 253 -18.83 -22.99 -34.67
C GLY A 253 -19.48 -21.62 -34.91
N ILE A 254 -20.37 -21.56 -35.90
CA ILE A 254 -20.96 -20.28 -36.33
C ILE A 254 -22.48 -20.39 -36.39
N GLY A 255 -23.22 -19.49 -35.72
CA GLY A 255 -24.64 -19.33 -35.84
C GLY A 255 -25.47 -20.51 -35.34
N ASN A 256 -24.95 -21.33 -34.44
CA ASN A 256 -25.71 -22.41 -33.86
C ASN A 256 -26.64 -21.91 -32.74
N THR A 257 -27.80 -22.52 -32.63
CA THR A 257 -28.79 -22.18 -31.60
C THR A 257 -29.24 -23.45 -30.85
N GLY A 258 -29.23 -23.39 -29.50
CA GLY A 258 -29.59 -24.50 -28.64
C GLY A 258 -28.40 -25.04 -27.85
N THR A 259 -28.23 -26.35 -27.77
CA THR A 259 -27.23 -26.93 -26.87
C THR A 259 -26.28 -27.89 -27.57
N ALA A 260 -24.98 -27.72 -27.32
CA ALA A 260 -23.92 -28.63 -27.75
C ALA A 260 -23.90 -28.95 -29.27
N ASN A 261 -24.23 -27.99 -30.10
CA ASN A 261 -24.11 -28.12 -31.54
C ASN A 261 -22.69 -27.84 -32.02
N PHE A 262 -22.25 -28.59 -33.02
CA PHE A 262 -20.94 -28.42 -33.65
C PHE A 262 -21.11 -28.15 -35.14
N GLY A 263 -20.60 -27.00 -35.65
CA GLY A 263 -20.62 -26.66 -37.05
C GLY A 263 -21.24 -25.31 -37.39
N LEU A 264 -22.08 -25.24 -38.41
CA LEU A 264 -22.66 -23.99 -38.90
C LEU A 264 -24.18 -24.06 -38.94
N GLY A 265 -24.86 -23.11 -38.29
CA GLY A 265 -26.29 -22.87 -38.43
C GLY A 265 -27.19 -23.98 -37.95
N ASN A 266 -26.74 -24.83 -37.03
CA ASN A 266 -27.57 -25.90 -36.47
C ASN A 266 -28.51 -25.32 -35.40
N THR A 267 -29.70 -25.91 -35.29
CA THR A 267 -30.73 -25.54 -34.32
C THR A 267 -31.23 -26.79 -33.57
N GLY A 268 -31.36 -26.70 -32.25
CA GLY A 268 -31.71 -27.83 -31.37
C GLY A 268 -30.51 -28.30 -30.57
N SER A 269 -30.38 -29.60 -30.36
CA SER A 269 -29.34 -30.13 -29.46
C SER A 269 -28.47 -31.20 -30.11
N THR A 270 -27.17 -31.08 -29.85
CA THR A 270 -26.17 -32.12 -30.19
C THR A 270 -26.10 -32.45 -31.69
N ASN A 271 -26.36 -31.46 -32.54
CA ASN A 271 -26.20 -31.63 -33.99
C ASN A 271 -24.74 -31.39 -34.40
N THR A 272 -24.27 -32.18 -35.34
CA THR A 272 -22.94 -32.04 -35.95
C THR A 272 -23.06 -31.83 -37.46
N GLY A 273 -22.50 -30.72 -37.98
CA GLY A 273 -22.53 -30.41 -39.41
C GLY A 273 -23.14 -29.06 -39.74
N PHE A 274 -23.99 -29.01 -40.80
CA PHE A 274 -24.47 -27.75 -41.36
C PHE A 274 -25.97 -27.71 -41.42
N PHE A 275 -26.61 -26.68 -40.89
CA PHE A 275 -28.03 -26.37 -41.02
C PHE A 275 -28.99 -27.50 -40.61
N ASN A 276 -28.60 -28.30 -39.64
CA ASN A 276 -29.50 -29.32 -39.09
C ASN A 276 -30.48 -28.67 -38.09
N SER A 277 -31.70 -29.19 -38.05
CA SER A 277 -32.76 -28.79 -37.13
C SER A 277 -33.33 -29.99 -36.39
N GLY A 278 -33.56 -29.84 -35.09
CA GLY A 278 -33.92 -30.93 -34.20
C GLY A 278 -32.72 -31.44 -33.40
N ASP A 279 -32.74 -32.71 -33.02
CA ASP A 279 -31.74 -33.22 -32.09
C ASP A 279 -30.91 -34.36 -32.66
N VAL A 280 -29.64 -34.40 -32.30
CA VAL A 280 -28.74 -35.54 -32.60
C VAL A 280 -28.60 -35.85 -34.09
N ASN A 281 -28.56 -34.84 -34.92
CA ASN A 281 -28.35 -35.05 -36.38
C ASN A 281 -26.86 -34.90 -36.71
N THR A 282 -26.41 -35.72 -37.65
CA THR A 282 -25.07 -35.63 -38.22
C THR A 282 -25.14 -35.46 -39.73
N GLY A 283 -24.60 -34.37 -40.28
CA GLY A 283 -24.59 -34.15 -41.72
C GLY A 283 -25.09 -32.77 -42.14
N ILE A 284 -25.88 -32.69 -43.19
CA ILE A 284 -26.29 -31.39 -43.79
C ILE A 284 -27.82 -31.35 -43.94
N GLY A 285 -28.45 -30.29 -43.41
CA GLY A 285 -29.82 -29.93 -43.69
C GLY A 285 -30.84 -30.93 -43.23
N ASN A 286 -30.55 -31.75 -42.23
CA ASN A 286 -31.53 -32.70 -41.68
C ASN A 286 -32.55 -31.95 -40.81
N THR A 287 -33.82 -32.34 -40.89
CA THR A 287 -34.87 -31.88 -39.99
C THR A 287 -35.45 -33.07 -39.25
N GLY A 288 -35.88 -32.93 -38.01
CA GLY A 288 -36.17 -34.05 -37.15
C GLY A 288 -34.99 -34.48 -36.30
N SER A 289 -34.98 -35.71 -35.82
CA SER A 289 -33.97 -36.15 -34.85
C SER A 289 -33.32 -37.48 -35.25
N PHE A 290 -32.09 -37.68 -34.78
CA PHE A 290 -31.32 -38.91 -34.98
C PHE A 290 -31.00 -39.24 -36.44
N ASN A 291 -30.84 -38.25 -37.30
CA ASN A 291 -30.51 -38.49 -38.71
C ASN A 291 -29.01 -38.44 -38.96
N THR A 292 -28.55 -39.32 -39.84
CA THR A 292 -27.17 -39.33 -40.35
C THR A 292 -27.19 -39.25 -41.87
N GLY A 293 -26.55 -38.22 -42.46
CA GLY A 293 -26.55 -37.98 -43.90
C GLY A 293 -27.08 -36.60 -44.25
N SER A 294 -27.72 -36.45 -45.40
CA SER A 294 -28.10 -35.09 -45.87
C SER A 294 -29.58 -35.03 -46.25
N PHE A 295 -30.23 -33.91 -45.89
CA PHE A 295 -31.58 -33.54 -46.27
C PHE A 295 -32.65 -34.57 -45.92
N ASN A 296 -32.55 -35.19 -44.76
CA ASN A 296 -33.56 -36.10 -44.27
C ASN A 296 -34.62 -35.32 -43.46
N PRO A 297 -35.90 -35.39 -43.82
CA PRO A 297 -36.95 -34.59 -43.19
C PRO A 297 -37.65 -35.26 -41.99
N GLY A 298 -37.43 -36.54 -41.72
CA GLY A 298 -38.03 -37.31 -40.61
C GLY A 298 -37.03 -37.69 -39.55
N ASP A 299 -37.39 -38.65 -38.71
CA ASP A 299 -36.53 -39.12 -37.62
C ASP A 299 -35.82 -40.41 -37.98
N SER A 300 -34.64 -40.62 -37.39
CA SER A 300 -33.88 -41.87 -37.42
C SER A 300 -33.45 -42.35 -38.81
N ASN A 301 -33.24 -41.46 -39.76
CA ASN A 301 -32.82 -41.79 -41.10
C ASN A 301 -31.30 -41.90 -41.23
N THR A 302 -30.87 -42.86 -42.09
CA THR A 302 -29.46 -42.99 -42.46
C THR A 302 -29.33 -42.92 -43.98
N GLY A 303 -28.40 -42.09 -44.51
CA GLY A 303 -28.24 -41.82 -45.93
C GLY A 303 -28.81 -40.46 -46.32
N ASP A 304 -28.89 -40.18 -47.62
CA ASP A 304 -29.28 -38.88 -48.14
C ASP A 304 -30.70 -38.93 -48.75
N PHE A 305 -31.44 -37.80 -48.61
CA PHE A 305 -32.74 -37.58 -49.22
C PHE A 305 -33.80 -38.65 -48.92
N ASN A 306 -33.79 -39.24 -47.73
CA ASN A 306 -34.83 -40.18 -47.35
C ASN A 306 -36.19 -39.45 -47.22
N PRO A 307 -37.25 -39.99 -47.80
CA PRO A 307 -38.59 -39.41 -47.67
C PRO A 307 -39.09 -39.53 -46.22
N VAL A 308 -40.05 -38.69 -45.85
CA VAL A 308 -40.74 -38.80 -44.56
C VAL A 308 -41.40 -40.16 -44.47
N SER A 309 -41.00 -40.97 -43.51
CA SER A 309 -41.68 -42.30 -43.23
C SER A 309 -42.77 -42.09 -42.22
#